data_2c30503d8a006836592993a482c89d38
#
_entry.id   2c30503d8a006836592993a482c89d38
#
_cell.length_a   1.000
_cell.length_b   1.000
_cell.length_c   1.000
_cell.angle_alpha   90.00
_cell.angle_beta   90.00
_cell.angle_gamma   90.00
#
_symmetry.space_group_name_H-M   'P 1'
#
loop_
_entity.id
_entity.type
_entity.pdbx_description
1 polymer ?
#
loop_
_entity_poly.entity_id
_entity_poly.type
_entity_poly.pdbx_seq_one_letter_code
_entity_poly.pdbx_strand_id
1 'polypeptide(L)'
;MTKINIINAKRKYEGAIHAAIYCRVSTAHKAQLNSLTAQISGLTNKIAYMPNYVLFDSYVDIASGNSLTGRPEFQRLVEDCRSGRINFVLVKNISRFSRDTVIALKAIYQIHSAGAKIHFVQENVDSDNPDIQLYITASLACAERENIDRRENIKWGLKNRAAMGISKSYNKICYGYKHDSEGNLCIKESEA
;
A
#
# COMPACT_ATOMS: atom_id res chain seq x y z
N MET A 1 8.61 51.38 -11.36
CA MET A 1 9.33 50.20 -10.88
C MET A 1 8.52 49.57 -9.73
N THR A 2 7.91 48.42 -10.00
CA THR A 2 7.06 47.70 -9.03
C THR A 2 7.98 46.96 -8.05
N LYS A 3 7.95 47.35 -6.78
CA LYS A 3 8.73 46.65 -5.73
C LYS A 3 8.08 45.28 -5.48
N ILE A 4 8.76 44.22 -5.79
CA ILE A 4 8.36 42.86 -5.43
C ILE A 4 8.73 42.66 -3.96
N ASN A 5 7.73 42.57 -3.09
CA ASN A 5 7.92 42.18 -1.68
C ASN A 5 8.18 40.68 -1.62
N ILE A 6 9.42 40.26 -1.44
CA ILE A 6 9.77 38.86 -1.17
C ILE A 6 9.33 38.57 0.27
N ILE A 7 8.18 37.92 0.42
CA ILE A 7 7.74 37.40 1.71
C ILE A 7 8.65 36.23 2.05
N ASN A 8 9.44 36.38 3.11
CA ASN A 8 10.36 35.35 3.59
C ASN A 8 9.54 34.14 4.09
N ALA A 9 9.45 33.09 3.29
CA ALA A 9 8.66 31.89 3.58
C ALA A 9 9.12 31.17 4.88
N LYS A 10 10.34 31.41 5.35
CA LYS A 10 10.88 30.81 6.58
C LYS A 10 10.10 31.09 7.86
N ARG A 11 9.43 32.25 7.98
CA ARG A 11 8.68 32.60 9.20
C ARG A 11 7.30 31.94 9.33
N LYS A 12 6.76 31.37 8.27
CA LYS A 12 5.40 30.80 8.29
C LYS A 12 5.32 29.39 8.90
N TYR A 13 6.46 28.74 9.13
CA TYR A 13 6.55 27.33 9.54
C TYR A 13 7.35 27.10 10.83
N GLU A 14 7.71 28.15 11.57
CA GLU A 14 8.27 27.99 12.92
C GLU A 14 7.23 27.32 13.82
N GLY A 15 7.51 26.09 14.29
CA GLY A 15 6.60 25.25 15.07
C GLY A 15 5.70 24.31 14.25
N ALA A 16 5.82 24.26 12.91
CA ALA A 16 5.09 23.31 12.10
C ALA A 16 5.65 21.88 12.25
N ILE A 17 4.74 20.92 12.30
CA ILE A 17 5.06 19.49 12.28
C ILE A 17 5.33 19.08 10.83
N HIS A 18 6.54 18.63 10.54
CA HIS A 18 6.91 18.15 9.22
C HIS A 18 6.41 16.71 9.05
N ALA A 19 5.39 16.56 8.24
CA ALA A 19 4.74 15.29 7.97
C ALA A 19 5.23 14.67 6.66
N ALA A 20 5.35 13.36 6.64
CA ALA A 20 5.54 12.56 5.44
C ALA A 20 4.36 11.63 5.23
N ILE A 21 4.12 11.21 4.00
CA ILE A 21 3.23 10.08 3.70
C ILE A 21 4.06 8.90 3.22
N TYR A 22 3.71 7.70 3.69
CA TYR A 22 4.31 6.47 3.22
C TYR A 22 3.25 5.58 2.60
N CYS A 23 3.48 5.20 1.34
CA CYS A 23 2.61 4.32 0.57
C CYS A 23 3.38 3.12 0.03
N ARG A 24 2.74 1.95 0.01
CA ARG A 24 3.33 0.75 -0.56
C ARG A 24 2.32 -0.01 -1.42
N VAL A 25 2.76 -0.42 -2.61
CA VAL A 25 2.04 -1.34 -3.50
C VAL A 25 2.91 -2.56 -3.80
N SER A 26 2.27 -3.72 -4.04
CA SER A 26 3.02 -4.98 -4.24
C SER A 26 3.54 -5.16 -5.67
N THR A 27 2.94 -4.51 -6.65
CA THR A 27 3.30 -4.61 -8.08
C THR A 27 3.04 -3.30 -8.81
N ALA A 28 3.68 -3.12 -9.96
CA ALA A 28 3.51 -1.95 -10.84
C ALA A 28 2.30 -2.07 -11.81
N HIS A 29 1.37 -3.01 -11.59
CA HIS A 29 0.20 -3.12 -12.46
C HIS A 29 -0.68 -1.87 -12.43
N LYS A 30 -1.25 -1.48 -13.57
CA LYS A 30 -2.04 -0.25 -13.76
C LYS A 30 -3.14 -0.06 -12.71
N ALA A 31 -3.85 -1.12 -12.33
CA ALA A 31 -4.87 -1.07 -11.30
C ALA A 31 -4.32 -0.71 -9.90
N GLN A 32 -3.09 -1.15 -9.58
CA GLN A 32 -2.43 -0.82 -8.33
C GLN A 32 -1.85 0.60 -8.33
N LEU A 33 -1.37 1.08 -9.48
CA LEU A 33 -0.93 2.46 -9.64
C LEU A 33 -2.09 3.45 -9.48
N ASN A 34 -3.27 3.15 -10.02
CA ASN A 34 -4.47 3.97 -9.79
C ASN A 34 -4.85 4.01 -8.30
N SER A 35 -4.79 2.85 -7.62
CA SER A 35 -5.01 2.79 -6.16
C SER A 35 -3.97 3.58 -5.39
N LEU A 36 -2.71 3.59 -5.84
CA LEU A 36 -1.63 4.36 -5.24
C LEU A 36 -1.89 5.87 -5.33
N THR A 37 -2.25 6.37 -6.53
CA THR A 37 -2.58 7.78 -6.73
C THR A 37 -3.70 8.23 -5.80
N ALA A 38 -4.76 7.43 -5.66
CA ALA A 38 -5.86 7.71 -4.74
C ALA A 38 -5.41 7.72 -3.26
N GLN A 39 -4.47 6.84 -2.88
CA GLN A 39 -3.91 6.81 -1.53
C GLN A 39 -3.08 8.07 -1.25
N ILE A 40 -2.18 8.45 -2.17
CA ILE A 40 -1.35 9.66 -2.04
C ILE A 40 -2.25 10.87 -1.91
N SER A 41 -3.22 11.06 -2.82
CA SER A 41 -4.14 12.19 -2.79
C SER A 41 -4.93 12.25 -1.47
N GLY A 42 -5.48 11.11 -1.02
CA GLY A 42 -6.24 11.06 0.25
C GLY A 42 -5.39 11.39 1.47
N LEU A 43 -4.16 10.90 1.56
CA LEU A 43 -3.25 11.19 2.67
C LEU A 43 -2.75 12.64 2.63
N THR A 44 -2.42 13.17 1.44
CA THR A 44 -2.03 14.57 1.26
C THR A 44 -3.15 15.52 1.69
N ASN A 45 -4.38 15.25 1.25
CA ASN A 45 -5.53 16.05 1.67
C ASN A 45 -5.71 15.98 3.20
N LYS A 46 -5.54 14.80 3.82
CA LYS A 46 -5.66 14.69 5.28
C LYS A 46 -4.64 15.56 6.00
N ILE A 47 -3.37 15.58 5.57
CA ILE A 47 -2.35 16.48 6.13
C ILE A 47 -2.73 17.94 5.91
N ALA A 48 -3.24 18.32 4.74
CA ALA A 48 -3.63 19.68 4.43
C ALA A 48 -4.74 20.23 5.34
N TYR A 49 -5.59 19.34 5.89
CA TYR A 49 -6.62 19.71 6.87
C TYR A 49 -6.14 19.67 8.32
N MET A 50 -4.92 19.19 8.59
CA MET A 50 -4.37 19.16 9.94
C MET A 50 -3.71 20.51 10.26
N PRO A 51 -4.15 21.23 11.32
CA PRO A 51 -3.53 22.51 11.68
C PRO A 51 -2.07 22.27 12.09
N ASN A 52 -1.19 23.16 11.69
CA ASN A 52 0.25 23.14 11.97
C ASN A 52 1.05 21.96 11.36
N TYR A 53 0.46 21.19 10.43
CA TYR A 53 1.19 20.16 9.70
C TYR A 53 1.55 20.66 8.30
N VAL A 54 2.75 20.32 7.86
CA VAL A 54 3.25 20.62 6.51
C VAL A 54 3.75 19.31 5.89
N LEU A 55 3.25 18.99 4.71
CA LEU A 55 3.76 17.84 3.97
C LEU A 55 5.18 18.13 3.52
N PHE A 56 6.13 17.33 3.99
CA PHE A 56 7.53 17.40 3.58
C PHE A 56 7.75 16.64 2.28
N ASP A 57 7.37 15.35 2.25
CA ASP A 57 7.55 14.49 1.07
C ASP A 57 6.62 13.27 1.10
N SER A 58 6.58 12.55 -0.05
CA SER A 58 5.81 11.34 -0.26
C SER A 58 6.74 10.19 -0.62
N TYR A 59 6.76 9.15 0.20
CA TYR A 59 7.62 7.98 0.06
C TYR A 59 6.80 6.80 -0.47
N VAL A 60 7.22 6.24 -1.60
CA VAL A 60 6.43 5.21 -2.30
C VAL A 60 7.31 4.03 -2.67
N ASP A 61 7.03 2.86 -2.09
CA ASP A 61 7.69 1.62 -2.46
C ASP A 61 6.78 0.70 -3.29
N ILE A 62 7.34 0.13 -4.35
CA ILE A 62 6.73 -0.97 -5.10
C ILE A 62 7.43 -2.25 -4.67
N ALA A 63 6.97 -2.85 -3.57
CA ALA A 63 7.64 -3.97 -2.94
C ALA A 63 6.68 -4.88 -2.16
N SER A 64 7.09 -6.13 -1.94
CA SER A 64 6.39 -7.04 -1.03
C SER A 64 6.37 -6.47 0.41
N GLY A 65 5.30 -6.74 1.15
CA GLY A 65 5.19 -6.40 2.56
C GLY A 65 6.06 -7.26 3.49
N ASN A 66 6.75 -8.27 2.97
CA ASN A 66 7.42 -9.32 3.74
C ASN A 66 8.93 -9.07 3.95
N SER A 67 9.46 -7.91 3.56
CA SER A 67 10.86 -7.54 3.76
C SER A 67 11.02 -6.02 3.83
N LEU A 68 12.02 -5.53 4.57
CA LEU A 68 12.44 -4.13 4.56
C LEU A 68 13.58 -3.87 3.55
N THR A 69 14.35 -4.90 3.17
CA THR A 69 15.52 -4.76 2.29
C THR A 69 15.18 -4.29 0.88
N GLY A 70 13.96 -4.55 0.39
CA GLY A 70 13.50 -4.10 -0.94
C GLY A 70 12.69 -2.81 -0.92
N ARG A 71 12.86 -1.93 0.09
CA ARG A 71 12.10 -0.69 0.25
C ARG A 71 13.03 0.52 0.36
N PRO A 72 13.60 0.99 -0.77
CA PRO A 72 14.53 2.11 -0.76
C PRO A 72 13.89 3.40 -0.23
N GLU A 73 12.62 3.66 -0.55
CA GLU A 73 11.92 4.83 -0.08
C GLU A 73 11.64 4.79 1.43
N PHE A 74 11.41 3.60 1.99
CA PHE A 74 11.32 3.43 3.44
C PHE A 74 12.66 3.76 4.13
N GLN A 75 13.80 3.34 3.55
CA GLN A 75 15.11 3.68 4.10
C GLN A 75 15.38 5.19 4.01
N ARG A 76 15.01 5.82 2.90
CA ARG A 76 15.10 7.28 2.73
C ARG A 76 14.23 8.01 3.76
N LEU A 77 13.00 7.53 4.01
CA LEU A 77 12.12 8.07 5.05
C LEU A 77 12.77 8.00 6.43
N VAL A 78 13.34 6.86 6.81
CA VAL A 78 14.03 6.69 8.11
C VAL A 78 15.20 7.64 8.26
N GLU A 79 15.98 7.87 7.20
CA GLU A 79 17.10 8.82 7.21
C GLU A 79 16.64 10.26 7.33
N ASP A 80 15.54 10.62 6.66
CA ASP A 80 14.92 11.93 6.78
C ASP A 80 14.32 12.18 8.17
N CYS A 81 13.81 11.13 8.83
CA CYS A 81 13.44 11.19 10.25
C CYS A 81 14.66 11.40 11.15
N ARG A 82 15.75 10.65 10.95
CA ARG A 82 17.00 10.79 11.75
C ARG A 82 17.63 12.17 11.64
N SER A 83 17.54 12.78 10.47
CA SER A 83 18.04 14.14 10.25
C SER A 83 17.11 15.23 10.82
N GLY A 84 15.99 14.85 11.46
CA GLY A 84 15.02 15.78 12.01
C GLY A 84 14.20 16.54 10.98
N ARG A 85 14.24 16.15 9.70
CA ARG A 85 13.45 16.75 8.63
C ARG A 85 11.99 16.36 8.70
N ILE A 86 11.71 15.18 9.27
CA ILE A 86 10.36 14.62 9.44
C ILE A 86 10.21 14.15 10.86
N ASN A 87 9.10 14.50 11.47
CA ASN A 87 8.75 14.08 12.83
C ASN A 87 7.36 13.39 12.91
N PHE A 88 6.65 13.32 11.78
CA PHE A 88 5.36 12.65 11.69
C PHE A 88 5.19 11.92 10.35
N VAL A 89 4.76 10.66 10.41
CA VAL A 89 4.55 9.82 9.23
C VAL A 89 3.11 9.36 9.17
N LEU A 90 2.42 9.63 8.07
CA LEU A 90 1.04 9.21 7.84
C LEU A 90 1.01 7.99 6.94
N VAL A 91 0.34 6.93 7.37
CA VAL A 91 0.17 5.68 6.63
C VAL A 91 -1.31 5.34 6.53
N LYS A 92 -1.76 4.82 5.39
CA LYS A 92 -3.18 4.51 5.19
C LYS A 92 -3.67 3.49 6.22
N ASN A 93 -2.98 2.36 6.35
CA ASN A 93 -3.29 1.30 7.31
C ASN A 93 -2.07 0.41 7.57
N ILE A 94 -2.14 -0.39 8.62
CA ILE A 94 -1.08 -1.30 9.06
C ILE A 94 -0.71 -2.32 7.97
N SER A 95 -1.69 -2.89 7.27
CA SER A 95 -1.44 -3.91 6.24
C SER A 95 -0.74 -3.35 4.98
N ARG A 96 -0.85 -2.03 4.73
CA ARG A 96 -0.05 -1.35 3.69
C ARG A 96 1.36 -1.04 4.17
N PHE A 97 1.52 -0.80 5.46
CA PHE A 97 2.84 -0.59 6.05
C PHE A 97 3.68 -1.87 6.05
N SER A 98 3.11 -2.98 6.56
CA SER A 98 3.73 -4.31 6.52
C SER A 98 2.66 -5.41 6.41
N ARG A 99 3.06 -6.62 6.02
CA ARG A 99 2.24 -7.84 6.05
C ARG A 99 2.68 -8.82 7.13
N ASP A 100 3.76 -8.52 7.80
CA ASP A 100 4.36 -9.32 8.86
C ASP A 100 4.46 -8.48 10.13
N THR A 101 4.05 -9.05 11.26
CA THR A 101 4.01 -8.36 12.56
C THR A 101 5.41 -7.97 13.03
N VAL A 102 6.39 -8.87 12.89
CA VAL A 102 7.76 -8.61 13.34
C VAL A 102 8.39 -7.49 12.51
N ILE A 103 8.16 -7.51 11.19
CA ILE A 103 8.66 -6.48 10.29
C ILE A 103 7.97 -5.13 10.57
N ALA A 104 6.66 -5.13 10.85
CA ALA A 104 5.94 -3.92 11.24
C ALA A 104 6.53 -3.29 12.50
N LEU A 105 6.73 -4.09 13.55
CA LEU A 105 7.30 -3.63 14.82
C LEU A 105 8.74 -3.12 14.65
N LYS A 106 9.58 -3.81 13.88
CA LYS A 106 10.94 -3.35 13.58
C LYS A 106 10.93 -2.00 12.85
N ALA A 107 10.04 -1.84 11.87
CA ALA A 107 9.93 -0.59 11.10
C ALA A 107 9.44 0.56 11.99
N ILE A 108 8.46 0.33 12.87
CA ILE A 108 7.99 1.31 13.85
C ILE A 108 9.14 1.70 14.78
N TYR A 109 9.86 0.73 15.31
CA TYR A 109 11.02 0.98 16.18
C TYR A 109 12.08 1.85 15.49
N GLN A 110 12.38 1.57 14.20
CA GLN A 110 13.34 2.39 13.43
C GLN A 110 12.90 3.85 13.30
N ILE A 111 11.63 4.09 13.01
CA ILE A 111 11.07 5.45 12.88
C ILE A 111 11.02 6.16 14.24
N HIS A 112 10.62 5.45 15.30
CA HIS A 112 10.63 6.01 16.66
C HIS A 112 12.04 6.38 17.13
N SER A 113 13.01 5.48 16.91
CA SER A 113 14.42 5.75 17.25
C SER A 113 15.01 6.89 16.44
N ALA A 114 14.43 7.19 15.29
CA ALA A 114 14.77 8.33 14.45
C ALA A 114 14.03 9.64 14.86
N GLY A 115 13.22 9.60 15.92
CA GLY A 115 12.54 10.79 16.47
C GLY A 115 11.19 11.12 15.86
N ALA A 116 10.60 10.21 15.06
CA ALA A 116 9.32 10.45 14.41
C ALA A 116 8.23 9.49 14.91
N LYS A 117 6.95 9.92 14.76
CA LYS A 117 5.75 9.11 15.06
C LYS A 117 5.07 8.66 13.78
N ILE A 118 4.35 7.54 13.84
CA ILE A 118 3.51 7.06 12.74
C ILE A 118 2.05 7.11 13.19
N HIS A 119 1.19 7.58 12.30
CA HIS A 119 -0.27 7.50 12.45
C HIS A 119 -0.87 6.60 11.36
N PHE A 120 -1.60 5.58 11.78
CA PHE A 120 -2.34 4.67 10.91
C PHE A 120 -3.78 5.17 10.77
N VAL A 121 -4.09 5.71 9.59
CA VAL A 121 -5.35 6.46 9.34
C VAL A 121 -6.60 5.60 9.50
N GLN A 122 -6.57 4.38 8.98
CA GLN A 122 -7.74 3.50 8.95
C GLN A 122 -8.03 2.91 10.33
N GLU A 123 -7.01 2.53 11.06
CA GLU A 123 -7.11 2.02 12.42
C GLU A 123 -7.27 3.15 13.45
N ASN A 124 -7.01 4.39 13.04
CA ASN A 124 -7.00 5.59 13.88
C ASN A 124 -6.15 5.41 15.15
N VAL A 125 -4.93 4.91 14.96
CA VAL A 125 -3.99 4.62 16.04
C VAL A 125 -2.60 5.18 15.74
N ASP A 126 -1.96 5.70 16.77
CA ASP A 126 -0.58 6.19 16.72
C ASP A 126 0.38 5.07 17.14
N SER A 127 1.59 5.12 16.60
CA SER A 127 2.63 4.12 16.86
C SER A 127 3.19 4.16 18.29
N ASP A 128 2.93 5.21 19.06
CA ASP A 128 3.27 5.34 20.48
C ASP A 128 2.15 4.84 21.42
N ASN A 129 1.04 4.35 20.88
CA ASN A 129 -0.02 3.73 21.66
C ASN A 129 0.54 2.48 22.37
N PRO A 130 0.32 2.30 23.70
CA PRO A 130 0.79 1.13 24.44
C PRO A 130 0.32 -0.21 23.86
N ASP A 131 -0.88 -0.22 23.26
CA ASP A 131 -1.50 -1.40 22.68
C ASP A 131 -1.19 -1.59 21.18
N ILE A 132 -0.23 -0.84 20.64
CA ILE A 132 0.08 -0.86 19.19
C ILE A 132 0.40 -2.29 18.69
N GLN A 133 1.03 -3.11 19.49
CA GLN A 133 1.34 -4.51 19.15
C GLN A 133 0.05 -5.31 18.94
N LEU A 134 -0.96 -5.10 19.77
CA LEU A 134 -2.27 -5.74 19.64
C LEU A 134 -2.96 -5.30 18.35
N TYR A 135 -2.98 -3.98 18.08
CA TYR A 135 -3.54 -3.42 16.83
C TYR A 135 -2.88 -4.00 15.59
N ILE A 136 -1.55 -4.09 15.58
CA ILE A 136 -0.80 -4.66 14.46
C ILE A 136 -1.17 -6.13 14.27
N THR A 137 -1.15 -6.92 15.33
CA THR A 137 -1.45 -8.35 15.27
C THR A 137 -2.88 -8.59 14.78
N ALA A 138 -3.86 -7.88 15.33
CA ALA A 138 -5.26 -7.99 14.92
C ALA A 138 -5.49 -7.56 13.46
N SER A 139 -4.94 -6.41 13.04
CA SER A 139 -5.09 -5.91 11.67
C SER A 139 -4.47 -6.84 10.64
N LEU A 140 -3.30 -7.41 10.94
CA LEU A 140 -2.64 -8.35 10.03
C LEU A 140 -3.35 -9.70 9.96
N ALA A 141 -3.88 -10.21 11.07
CA ALA A 141 -4.69 -11.42 11.10
C ALA A 141 -5.99 -11.24 10.29
N CYS A 142 -6.67 -10.11 10.43
CA CYS A 142 -7.84 -9.77 9.61
C CYS A 142 -7.50 -9.70 8.12
N ALA A 143 -6.42 -9.03 7.76
CA ALA A 143 -5.99 -8.91 6.36
C ALA A 143 -5.59 -10.27 5.75
N GLU A 144 -5.00 -11.18 6.54
CA GLU A 144 -4.70 -12.53 6.11
C GLU A 144 -5.99 -13.34 5.88
N ARG A 145 -6.96 -13.25 6.81
CA ARG A 145 -8.26 -13.92 6.66
C ARG A 145 -9.00 -13.44 5.40
N GLU A 146 -9.06 -12.14 5.16
CA GLU A 146 -9.64 -11.57 3.94
C GLU A 146 -8.98 -12.11 2.65
N ASN A 147 -7.66 -12.31 2.67
CA ASN A 147 -6.94 -12.88 1.54
C ASN A 147 -7.29 -14.36 1.31
N ILE A 148 -7.46 -15.14 2.37
CA ILE A 148 -7.89 -16.55 2.31
C ILE A 148 -9.30 -16.61 1.72
N ASP A 149 -10.24 -15.86 2.29
CA ASP A 149 -11.63 -15.83 1.84
C ASP A 149 -11.76 -15.40 0.37
N ARG A 150 -10.97 -14.41 -0.04
CA ARG A 150 -10.90 -13.98 -1.46
C ARG A 150 -10.40 -15.10 -2.37
N ARG A 151 -9.36 -15.85 -1.97
CA ARG A 151 -8.84 -17.00 -2.74
C ARG A 151 -9.89 -18.11 -2.86
N GLU A 152 -10.60 -18.42 -1.79
CA GLU A 152 -11.67 -19.42 -1.76
C GLU A 152 -12.83 -19.00 -2.66
N ASN A 153 -13.28 -17.75 -2.60
CA ASN A 153 -14.31 -17.20 -3.46
C ASN A 153 -13.92 -17.24 -4.95
N ILE A 154 -12.67 -16.94 -5.28
CA ILE A 154 -12.17 -17.06 -6.67
C ILE A 154 -12.20 -18.52 -7.12
N LYS A 155 -11.71 -19.46 -6.31
CA LYS A 155 -11.73 -20.89 -6.61
C LYS A 155 -13.15 -21.42 -6.83
N TRP A 156 -14.07 -21.04 -5.94
CA TRP A 156 -15.47 -21.40 -6.03
C TRP A 156 -16.10 -20.82 -7.31
N GLY A 157 -15.88 -19.56 -7.63
CA GLY A 157 -16.39 -18.93 -8.85
C GLY A 157 -15.82 -19.56 -10.13
N LEU A 158 -14.56 -19.98 -10.13
CA LEU A 158 -13.95 -20.71 -11.26
C LEU A 158 -14.59 -22.10 -11.40
N LYS A 159 -14.75 -22.85 -10.30
CA LYS A 159 -15.39 -24.16 -10.27
C LYS A 159 -16.83 -24.10 -10.79
N ASN A 160 -17.61 -23.14 -10.33
CA ASN A 160 -19.01 -22.95 -10.77
C ASN A 160 -19.10 -22.64 -12.27
N ARG A 161 -18.25 -21.71 -12.78
CA ARG A 161 -18.23 -21.41 -14.20
C ARG A 161 -17.80 -22.60 -15.05
N ALA A 162 -16.86 -23.40 -14.55
CA ALA A 162 -16.47 -24.65 -15.22
C ALA A 162 -17.62 -25.65 -15.27
N ALA A 163 -18.36 -25.83 -14.15
CA ALA A 163 -19.52 -26.72 -14.08
C ALA A 163 -20.67 -26.29 -15.00
N MET A 164 -20.83 -24.97 -15.22
CA MET A 164 -21.83 -24.39 -16.14
C MET A 164 -21.38 -24.38 -17.60
N GLY A 165 -20.16 -24.85 -17.93
CA GLY A 165 -19.58 -24.78 -19.28
C GLY A 165 -19.21 -23.37 -19.77
N ILE A 166 -19.26 -22.35 -18.92
CA ILE A 166 -19.07 -20.93 -19.26
C ILE A 166 -17.61 -20.48 -19.01
N SER A 167 -16.74 -21.39 -18.62
CA SER A 167 -15.36 -21.05 -18.23
C SER A 167 -14.49 -20.74 -19.45
N LYS A 168 -14.11 -19.47 -19.60
CA LYS A 168 -13.07 -19.05 -20.56
C LYS A 168 -11.62 -19.43 -20.12
N SER A 169 -11.45 -20.11 -19.01
CA SER A 169 -10.14 -20.54 -18.49
C SER A 169 -9.50 -21.64 -19.34
N TYR A 170 -10.28 -22.30 -20.20
CA TYR A 170 -9.83 -23.30 -21.17
C TYR A 170 -9.39 -22.70 -22.53
N ASN A 171 -9.20 -21.40 -22.62
CA ASN A 171 -8.69 -20.75 -23.83
C ASN A 171 -7.24 -21.10 -24.17
N LYS A 172 -6.58 -21.93 -23.37
CA LYS A 172 -5.34 -22.58 -23.78
C LYS A 172 -5.71 -23.81 -24.60
N ILE A 173 -5.33 -23.77 -25.88
CA ILE A 173 -5.47 -24.92 -26.79
C ILE A 173 -4.74 -26.10 -26.14
N CYS A 174 -5.49 -27.11 -25.72
CA CYS A 174 -4.95 -28.39 -25.30
C CYS A 174 -4.75 -29.29 -26.54
N TYR A 175 -3.78 -30.19 -26.48
CA TYR A 175 -3.59 -31.20 -27.53
C TYR A 175 -4.91 -31.97 -27.78
N GLY A 176 -5.29 -32.16 -29.04
CA GLY A 176 -6.55 -32.78 -29.43
C GLY A 176 -7.76 -31.84 -29.49
N TYR A 177 -7.61 -30.56 -29.20
CA TYR A 177 -8.71 -29.57 -29.23
C TYR A 177 -8.36 -28.35 -30.08
N LYS A 178 -9.37 -27.72 -30.67
CA LYS A 178 -9.30 -26.42 -31.37
C LYS A 178 -10.49 -25.55 -30.98
N HIS A 179 -10.42 -24.25 -31.22
CA HIS A 179 -11.59 -23.38 -31.10
C HIS A 179 -12.37 -23.37 -32.42
N ASP A 180 -13.72 -23.39 -32.30
CA ASP A 180 -14.60 -23.11 -33.42
C ASP A 180 -14.70 -21.58 -33.68
N SER A 181 -15.51 -21.19 -34.68
CA SER A 181 -15.72 -19.78 -35.04
C SER A 181 -16.39 -18.95 -33.94
N GLU A 182 -17.02 -19.59 -32.97
CA GLU A 182 -17.66 -18.96 -31.82
C GLU A 182 -16.76 -18.92 -30.56
N GLY A 183 -15.57 -19.54 -30.65
CA GLY A 183 -14.60 -19.62 -29.56
C GLY A 183 -14.83 -20.75 -28.57
N ASN A 184 -15.68 -21.74 -28.92
CA ASN A 184 -15.89 -22.94 -28.11
C ASN A 184 -14.84 -24.02 -28.46
N LEU A 185 -14.46 -24.83 -27.47
CA LEU A 185 -13.55 -25.95 -27.66
C LEU A 185 -14.25 -27.07 -28.41
N CYS A 186 -13.72 -27.47 -29.56
CA CYS A 186 -14.12 -28.66 -30.30
C CYS A 186 -12.92 -29.61 -30.53
N ILE A 187 -13.18 -30.88 -30.73
CA ILE A 187 -12.16 -31.90 -30.95
C ILE A 187 -11.48 -31.66 -32.32
N LYS A 188 -10.15 -31.72 -32.32
CA LYS A 188 -9.35 -31.67 -33.54
C LYS A 188 -9.10 -33.13 -34.03
N GLU A 189 -9.92 -33.58 -34.97
CA GLU A 189 -9.90 -34.97 -35.45
C GLU A 189 -8.54 -35.47 -35.94
N SER A 190 -7.66 -34.57 -36.38
CA SER A 190 -6.29 -34.93 -36.81
C SER A 190 -5.32 -35.21 -35.66
N GLU A 191 -5.74 -34.97 -34.42
CA GLU A 191 -4.93 -35.15 -33.20
C GLU A 191 -5.66 -36.01 -32.16
N ALA A 192 -6.87 -36.50 -32.48
CA ALA A 192 -7.70 -37.36 -31.63
C ALA A 192 -7.32 -38.84 -31.80
#